data_8c3c94f16ea28832a3187d3341c0400f
#
_entry.id   8c3c94f16ea28832a3187d3341c0400f
#
_cell.length_a   1.000
_cell.length_b   1.000
_cell.length_c   1.000
_cell.angle_alpha   90.00
_cell.angle_beta   90.00
_cell.angle_gamma   90.00
#
_symmetry.space_group_name_H-M   'P 1'
#
loop_
_entity.id
_entity.type
_entity.pdbx_description
1 polymer ?
#
loop_
_entity_poly.entity_id
_entity_poly.type
_entity_poly.pdbx_seq_one_letter_code
_entity_poly.pdbx_strand_id
1 'polypeptide(L)'
;MKAVPGRIRIIGGILRNSRLNVPDLPGLRPTPERVRETLFNWLAPTLAGMRALDLCAGTGALGIEALSRGAAAVQFVEPERAAAEALRANLARLKAQGGEVAAIDAARFLQGAARPFGLVFLDPPFALQLWSPLAQRLEQGGWLTETAQIYVESPRGASFALPSNWLLHREGHAGEVHYALYRRSQNVPLS
;
A
#
# COMPACT_ATOMS: atom_id res chain seq x y z
N MET A 1 11.66 27.56 -9.29
CA MET A 1 10.18 27.53 -9.11
C MET A 1 9.87 26.61 -7.96
N LYS A 2 9.23 27.09 -6.89
CA LYS A 2 8.75 26.21 -5.81
C LYS A 2 7.61 25.37 -6.39
N ALA A 3 7.76 24.04 -6.40
CA ALA A 3 6.68 23.15 -6.78
C ALA A 3 5.47 23.39 -5.86
N VAL A 4 4.30 23.52 -6.43
CA VAL A 4 3.05 23.67 -5.66
C VAL A 4 2.83 22.34 -4.92
N PRO A 5 2.62 22.36 -3.59
CA PRO A 5 2.33 21.12 -2.86
C PRO A 5 1.21 20.34 -3.55
N GLY A 6 1.47 19.09 -3.88
CA GLY A 6 0.50 18.24 -4.55
C GLY A 6 -0.74 18.02 -3.68
N ARG A 7 -1.90 17.94 -4.30
CA ARG A 7 -3.15 17.55 -3.62
C ARG A 7 -3.66 16.28 -4.26
N ILE A 8 -3.83 15.24 -3.45
CA ILE A 8 -4.38 13.96 -3.89
C ILE A 8 -5.83 13.89 -3.43
N ARG A 9 -6.72 13.60 -4.36
CA ARG A 9 -8.14 13.41 -4.08
C ARG A 9 -8.43 11.97 -3.69
N ILE A 10 -9.23 11.75 -2.66
CA ILE A 10 -9.84 10.45 -2.32
C ILE A 10 -11.02 10.22 -3.25
N ILE A 11 -11.05 9.04 -3.90
CA ILE A 11 -11.95 8.76 -5.02
C ILE A 11 -13.31 8.25 -4.54
N GLY A 12 -13.33 7.38 -3.54
CA GLY A 12 -14.55 6.71 -3.09
C GLY A 12 -14.69 6.64 -1.58
N GLY A 13 -15.81 6.07 -1.12
CA GLY A 13 -16.08 5.83 0.29
C GLY A 13 -16.51 7.08 1.06
N ILE A 14 -16.42 7.00 2.39
CA ILE A 14 -16.90 8.04 3.31
C ILE A 14 -16.08 9.34 3.23
N LEU A 15 -14.82 9.28 2.78
CA LEU A 15 -13.94 10.43 2.59
C LEU A 15 -13.87 10.91 1.13
N ARG A 16 -14.78 10.44 0.27
CA ARG A 16 -14.82 10.83 -1.14
C ARG A 16 -14.71 12.34 -1.33
N ASN A 17 -13.90 12.75 -2.32
CA ASN A 17 -13.59 14.15 -2.67
C ASN A 17 -12.76 14.90 -1.63
N SER A 18 -12.40 14.30 -0.49
CA SER A 18 -11.40 14.85 0.41
C SER A 18 -10.05 14.93 -0.27
N ARG A 19 -9.23 15.89 0.12
CA ARG A 19 -7.90 16.10 -0.45
C ARG A 19 -6.83 15.89 0.61
N LEU A 20 -5.80 15.13 0.26
CA LEU A 20 -4.61 14.96 1.07
C LEU A 20 -3.63 16.09 0.77
N ASN A 21 -3.04 16.63 1.81
CA ASN A 21 -1.90 17.53 1.67
C ASN A 21 -0.64 16.67 1.53
N VAL A 22 0.11 16.89 0.46
CA VAL A 22 1.33 16.13 0.15
C VAL A 22 2.51 17.07 0.25
N PRO A 23 3.52 16.77 1.08
CA PRO A 23 4.74 17.57 1.13
C PRO A 23 5.51 17.45 -0.18
N ASP A 24 6.21 18.52 -0.54
CA ASP A 24 7.12 18.53 -1.68
C ASP A 24 8.43 17.83 -1.27
N LEU A 25 8.47 16.52 -1.48
CA LEU A 25 9.63 15.70 -1.15
C LEU A 25 10.13 14.96 -2.40
N PRO A 26 11.45 14.90 -2.63
CA PRO A 26 12.02 14.17 -3.75
C PRO A 26 11.58 12.70 -3.74
N GLY A 27 11.12 12.20 -4.89
CA GLY A 27 10.72 10.80 -5.04
C GLY A 27 9.34 10.44 -4.50
N LEU A 28 8.65 11.36 -3.83
CA LEU A 28 7.29 11.13 -3.35
C LEU A 28 6.30 11.30 -4.52
N ARG A 29 5.96 10.18 -5.17
CA ARG A 29 4.98 10.14 -6.28
C ARG A 29 3.76 9.37 -5.85
N PRO A 30 2.57 9.96 -5.87
CA PRO A 30 1.33 9.22 -5.61
C PRO A 30 1.00 8.31 -6.78
N THR A 31 0.45 7.13 -6.48
CA THR A 31 -0.19 6.28 -7.48
C THR A 31 -1.29 7.09 -8.19
N PRO A 32 -1.31 7.12 -9.54
CA PRO A 32 -2.30 7.87 -10.30
C PRO A 32 -3.74 7.53 -9.91
N GLU A 33 -4.63 8.51 -9.98
CA GLU A 33 -6.03 8.36 -9.60
C GLU A 33 -6.71 7.20 -10.36
N ARG A 34 -6.47 7.08 -11.66
CA ARG A 34 -6.99 6.01 -12.51
C ARG A 34 -6.53 4.61 -12.03
N VAL A 35 -5.28 4.47 -11.62
CA VAL A 35 -4.74 3.19 -11.10
C VAL A 35 -5.39 2.87 -9.77
N ARG A 36 -5.53 3.85 -8.88
CA ARG A 36 -6.22 3.68 -7.59
C ARG A 36 -7.68 3.28 -7.78
N GLU A 37 -8.38 3.91 -8.72
CA GLU A 37 -9.76 3.55 -9.04
C GLU A 37 -9.87 2.10 -9.51
N THR A 38 -9.02 1.69 -10.44
CA THR A 38 -8.98 0.30 -10.94
C THR A 38 -8.70 -0.69 -9.80
N LEU A 39 -7.68 -0.43 -8.98
CA LEU A 39 -7.34 -1.28 -7.84
C LEU A 39 -8.50 -1.43 -6.88
N PHE A 40 -9.12 -0.32 -6.47
CA PHE A 40 -10.20 -0.39 -5.49
C PHE A 40 -11.51 -0.96 -6.06
N ASN A 41 -11.71 -0.94 -7.36
CA ASN A 41 -12.76 -1.72 -8.01
C ASN A 41 -12.47 -3.24 -7.90
N TRP A 42 -11.21 -3.66 -8.04
CA TRP A 42 -10.82 -5.06 -7.83
C TRP A 42 -10.98 -5.52 -6.37
N LEU A 43 -10.70 -4.62 -5.43
CA LEU A 43 -10.78 -4.91 -3.99
C LEU A 43 -12.19 -4.80 -3.41
N ALA A 44 -13.11 -4.11 -4.09
CA ALA A 44 -14.44 -3.80 -3.57
C ALA A 44 -15.19 -5.00 -2.98
N PRO A 45 -15.15 -6.23 -3.55
CA PRO A 45 -15.88 -7.37 -3.01
C PRO A 45 -15.38 -7.85 -1.64
N THR A 46 -14.14 -7.52 -1.24
CA THR A 46 -13.47 -8.12 -0.08
C THR A 46 -12.94 -7.11 0.93
N LEU A 47 -12.83 -5.84 0.56
CA LEU A 47 -12.13 -4.81 1.35
C LEU A 47 -12.79 -4.50 2.71
N ALA A 48 -14.11 -4.51 2.76
CA ALA A 48 -14.84 -4.13 3.96
C ALA A 48 -14.45 -5.00 5.17
N GLY A 49 -14.09 -4.36 6.28
CA GLY A 49 -13.66 -5.04 7.50
C GLY A 49 -12.23 -5.59 7.49
N MET A 50 -11.50 -5.51 6.38
CA MET A 50 -10.10 -5.96 6.34
C MET A 50 -9.17 -5.07 7.16
N ARG A 51 -8.14 -5.70 7.71
CA ARG A 51 -6.94 -5.01 8.17
C ARG A 51 -5.95 -4.95 7.03
N ALA A 52 -5.45 -3.74 6.72
CA ALA A 52 -4.50 -3.53 5.64
C ALA A 52 -3.16 -3.00 6.16
N LEU A 53 -2.09 -3.30 5.42
CA LEU A 53 -0.75 -2.79 5.62
C LEU A 53 -0.32 -2.00 4.38
N ASP A 54 -0.07 -0.71 4.55
CA ASP A 54 0.56 0.15 3.54
C ASP A 54 2.05 0.23 3.88
N LEU A 55 2.82 -0.72 3.33
CA LEU A 55 4.19 -1.02 3.78
C LEU A 55 5.22 0.02 3.32
N CYS A 56 4.92 0.76 2.26
CA CYS A 56 5.72 1.86 1.75
C CYS A 56 4.77 3.03 1.46
N ALA A 57 4.22 3.63 2.53
CA ALA A 57 3.01 4.43 2.45
C ALA A 57 3.15 5.73 1.66
N GLY A 58 4.34 6.35 1.67
CA GLY A 58 4.55 7.62 0.99
C GLY A 58 3.52 8.66 1.38
N THR A 59 2.66 9.03 0.46
CA THR A 59 1.56 9.98 0.69
C THR A 59 0.41 9.42 1.53
N GLY A 60 0.36 8.10 1.70
CA GLY A 60 -0.75 7.39 2.33
C GLY A 60 -2.01 7.27 1.48
N ALA A 61 -1.94 7.61 0.21
CA ALA A 61 -3.13 7.63 -0.66
C ALA A 61 -3.83 6.28 -0.76
N LEU A 62 -3.08 5.17 -0.86
CA LEU A 62 -3.66 3.83 -0.94
C LEU A 62 -4.33 3.43 0.37
N GLY A 63 -3.64 3.57 1.50
CA GLY A 63 -4.19 3.21 2.79
C GLY A 63 -5.37 4.08 3.22
N ILE A 64 -5.34 5.40 2.95
CA ILE A 64 -6.46 6.29 3.26
C ILE A 64 -7.67 5.99 2.36
N GLU A 65 -7.45 5.66 1.08
CA GLU A 65 -8.53 5.19 0.21
C GLU A 65 -9.16 3.90 0.75
N ALA A 66 -8.33 2.97 1.26
CA ALA A 66 -8.81 1.73 1.89
C ALA A 66 -9.69 2.01 3.12
N LEU A 67 -9.25 2.91 4.03
CA LEU A 67 -10.06 3.33 5.18
C LEU A 67 -11.37 3.97 4.72
N SER A 68 -11.31 4.84 3.72
CA SER A 68 -12.49 5.50 3.17
C SER A 68 -13.53 4.52 2.64
N ARG A 69 -13.10 3.39 2.11
CA ARG A 69 -13.95 2.34 1.51
C ARG A 69 -14.27 1.19 2.44
N GLY A 70 -13.97 1.32 3.74
CA GLY A 70 -14.45 0.40 4.77
C GLY A 70 -13.45 -0.62 5.29
N ALA A 71 -12.15 -0.48 5.00
CA ALA A 71 -11.14 -1.23 5.75
C ALA A 71 -11.26 -0.93 7.24
N ALA A 72 -11.16 -1.94 8.09
CA ALA A 72 -11.32 -1.79 9.54
C ALA A 72 -10.14 -1.05 10.17
N ALA A 73 -8.93 -1.31 9.67
CA ALA A 73 -7.72 -0.65 10.13
C ALA A 73 -6.65 -0.66 9.03
N VAL A 74 -5.79 0.35 9.03
CA VAL A 74 -4.62 0.41 8.17
C VAL A 74 -3.39 0.77 8.99
N GLN A 75 -2.36 -0.06 8.91
CA GLN A 75 -1.02 0.24 9.36
C GLN A 75 -0.25 0.87 8.21
N PHE A 76 0.19 2.10 8.39
CA PHE A 76 1.08 2.78 7.46
C PHE A 76 2.52 2.68 7.95
N VAL A 77 3.44 2.41 7.04
CA VAL A 77 4.88 2.38 7.30
C VAL A 77 5.56 3.34 6.35
N GLU A 78 6.21 4.37 6.88
CA GLU A 78 6.84 5.42 6.10
C GLU A 78 8.10 5.94 6.82
N PRO A 79 9.32 5.70 6.27
CA PRO A 79 10.56 6.08 6.92
C PRO A 79 10.83 7.59 6.90
N GLU A 80 10.35 8.30 5.87
CA GLU A 80 10.58 9.75 5.75
C GLU A 80 9.71 10.49 6.76
N ARG A 81 10.36 11.14 7.73
CA ARG A 81 9.69 11.79 8.86
C ARG A 81 8.65 12.82 8.41
N ALA A 82 9.00 13.66 7.43
CA ALA A 82 8.11 14.70 6.95
C ALA A 82 6.85 14.11 6.27
N ALA A 83 7.01 13.00 5.52
CA ALA A 83 5.89 12.28 4.93
C ALA A 83 5.00 11.61 6.00
N ALA A 84 5.62 10.98 7.00
CA ALA A 84 4.89 10.35 8.11
C ALA A 84 4.10 11.39 8.94
N GLU A 85 4.67 12.57 9.19
CA GLU A 85 3.99 13.68 9.88
C GLU A 85 2.82 14.22 9.06
N ALA A 86 3.01 14.42 7.75
CA ALA A 86 1.94 14.86 6.86
C ALA A 86 0.80 13.83 6.78
N LEU A 87 1.13 12.55 6.76
CA LEU A 87 0.16 11.47 6.78
C LEU A 87 -0.66 11.46 8.09
N ARG A 88 -0.02 11.59 9.26
CA ARG A 88 -0.71 11.72 10.54
C ARG A 88 -1.63 12.94 10.57
N ALA A 89 -1.17 14.09 10.06
CA ALA A 89 -1.96 15.31 9.96
C ALA A 89 -3.18 15.12 9.05
N ASN A 90 -3.05 14.44 7.92
CA ASN A 90 -4.17 14.10 7.04
C ASN A 90 -5.18 13.19 7.73
N LEU A 91 -4.74 12.12 8.39
CA LEU A 91 -5.61 11.20 9.14
C LEU A 91 -6.42 11.94 10.21
N ALA A 92 -5.75 12.81 10.99
CA ALA A 92 -6.41 13.61 12.05
C ALA A 92 -7.42 14.61 11.47
N ARG A 93 -7.03 15.37 10.46
CA ARG A 93 -7.88 16.38 9.80
C ARG A 93 -9.12 15.75 9.16
N LEU A 94 -8.97 14.60 8.54
CA LEU A 94 -10.05 13.86 7.90
C LEU A 94 -10.86 13.01 8.88
N LYS A 95 -10.44 12.94 10.14
CA LYS A 95 -11.04 12.05 11.16
C LYS A 95 -11.10 10.59 10.68
N ALA A 96 -10.08 10.16 9.92
CA ALA A 96 -9.96 8.82 9.38
C ALA A 96 -9.61 7.85 10.52
N GLN A 97 -10.62 7.19 11.06
CA GLN A 97 -10.47 6.21 12.14
C GLN A 97 -9.74 4.96 11.64
N GLY A 98 -8.97 4.30 12.52
CA GLY A 98 -8.30 3.02 12.23
C GLY A 98 -6.94 3.14 11.52
N GLY A 99 -6.44 4.34 11.28
CA GLY A 99 -5.10 4.55 10.70
C GLY A 99 -4.02 4.70 11.78
N GLU A 100 -2.95 3.92 11.69
CA GLU A 100 -1.75 4.03 12.53
C GLU A 100 -0.51 4.22 11.67
N VAL A 101 0.42 5.10 12.08
CA VAL A 101 1.62 5.44 11.30
C VAL A 101 2.88 5.10 12.08
N ALA A 102 3.69 4.17 11.54
CA ALA A 102 5.03 3.85 11.99
C ALA A 102 6.06 4.60 11.13
N ALA A 103 6.84 5.49 11.75
CA ALA A 103 7.87 6.27 11.08
C ALA A 103 9.21 5.51 11.08
N ILE A 104 9.23 4.36 10.41
CA ILE A 104 10.40 3.47 10.26
C ILE A 104 10.40 2.85 8.87
N ASP A 105 11.53 2.28 8.45
CA ASP A 105 11.59 1.56 7.18
C ASP A 105 10.86 0.21 7.23
N ALA A 106 10.44 -0.26 6.05
CA ALA A 106 9.66 -1.47 5.89
C ALA A 106 10.38 -2.72 6.42
N ALA A 107 11.69 -2.85 6.18
CA ALA A 107 12.45 -4.01 6.61
C ALA A 107 12.54 -4.09 8.13
N ARG A 108 12.71 -2.95 8.80
CA ARG A 108 12.72 -2.86 10.26
C ARG A 108 11.32 -3.11 10.85
N PHE A 109 10.27 -2.58 10.22
CA PHE A 109 8.90 -2.86 10.64
C PHE A 109 8.62 -4.37 10.66
N LEU A 110 9.03 -5.08 9.60
CA LEU A 110 8.83 -6.53 9.46
C LEU A 110 9.75 -7.40 10.35
N GLN A 111 10.61 -6.80 11.17
CA GLN A 111 11.35 -7.49 12.25
C GLN A 111 10.57 -7.51 13.56
N GLY A 112 9.51 -6.75 13.68
CA GLY A 112 8.69 -6.67 14.88
C GLY A 112 7.74 -7.86 15.06
N ALA A 113 6.87 -7.75 16.05
CA ALA A 113 5.82 -8.75 16.30
C ALA A 113 4.76 -8.70 15.20
N ALA A 114 4.63 -9.79 14.46
CA ALA A 114 3.69 -9.86 13.35
C ALA A 114 2.23 -9.85 13.83
N ARG A 115 1.41 -9.11 13.09
CA ARG A 115 -0.05 -9.15 13.17
C ARG A 115 -0.57 -9.35 11.75
N PRO A 116 -1.24 -10.47 11.45
CA PRO A 116 -1.64 -10.79 10.08
C PRO A 116 -2.56 -9.73 9.47
N PHE A 117 -2.29 -9.40 8.20
CA PHE A 117 -3.08 -8.48 7.38
C PHE A 117 -3.79 -9.23 6.25
N GLY A 118 -5.03 -8.84 5.96
CA GLY A 118 -5.79 -9.37 4.84
C GLY A 118 -5.47 -8.68 3.51
N LEU A 119 -4.90 -7.47 3.57
CA LEU A 119 -4.47 -6.70 2.41
C LEU A 119 -3.11 -6.06 2.69
N VAL A 120 -2.19 -6.16 1.73
CA VAL A 120 -0.90 -5.46 1.76
C VAL A 120 -0.72 -4.66 0.48
N PHE A 121 -0.34 -3.39 0.61
CA PHE A 121 0.18 -2.59 -0.49
C PHE A 121 1.71 -2.63 -0.45
N LEU A 122 2.32 -3.18 -1.49
CA LEU A 122 3.76 -3.34 -1.67
C LEU A 122 4.20 -2.48 -2.87
N ASP A 123 4.48 -1.23 -2.60
CA ASP A 123 4.91 -0.22 -3.56
C ASP A 123 6.19 0.47 -3.08
N PRO A 124 7.32 -0.26 -3.04
CA PRO A 124 8.59 0.29 -2.60
C PRO A 124 9.16 1.27 -3.63
N PRO A 125 10.02 2.22 -3.18
CA PRO A 125 10.77 3.06 -4.12
C PRO A 125 11.52 2.20 -5.14
N PHE A 126 11.29 2.46 -6.43
CA PHE A 126 11.78 1.61 -7.53
C PHE A 126 13.30 1.44 -7.54
N ALA A 127 14.03 2.49 -7.17
CA ALA A 127 15.48 2.46 -7.12
C ALA A 127 16.05 1.49 -6.07
N LEU A 128 15.28 1.12 -5.04
CA LEU A 128 15.74 0.27 -3.95
C LEU A 128 15.53 -1.23 -4.22
N GLN A 129 14.76 -1.60 -5.24
CA GLN A 129 14.50 -2.99 -5.65
C GLN A 129 14.10 -3.93 -4.49
N LEU A 130 13.23 -3.47 -3.59
CA LEU A 130 12.90 -4.16 -2.34
C LEU A 130 11.78 -5.22 -2.47
N TRP A 131 11.22 -5.47 -3.65
CA TRP A 131 10.07 -6.39 -3.82
C TRP A 131 10.34 -7.78 -3.28
N SER A 132 11.40 -8.45 -3.74
CA SER A 132 11.72 -9.82 -3.32
C SER A 132 12.00 -9.95 -1.82
N PRO A 133 12.88 -9.13 -1.21
CA PRO A 133 13.17 -9.27 0.22
C PRO A 133 11.96 -8.92 1.11
N LEU A 134 11.14 -7.94 0.74
CA LEU A 134 9.95 -7.60 1.51
C LEU A 134 8.86 -8.66 1.35
N ALA A 135 8.65 -9.17 0.13
CA ALA A 135 7.69 -10.25 -0.12
C ALA A 135 8.02 -11.52 0.66
N GLN A 136 9.29 -11.92 0.71
CA GLN A 136 9.74 -13.06 1.50
C GLN A 136 9.49 -12.86 3.01
N ARG A 137 9.79 -11.67 3.54
CA ARG A 137 9.55 -11.34 4.95
C ARG A 137 8.06 -11.33 5.29
N LEU A 138 7.23 -10.79 4.42
CA LEU A 138 5.78 -10.81 4.58
C LEU A 138 5.26 -12.25 4.65
N GLU A 139 5.70 -13.12 3.74
CA GLU A 139 5.24 -14.50 3.67
C GLU A 139 5.73 -15.35 4.85
N GLN A 140 7.02 -15.27 5.16
CA GLN A 140 7.66 -16.11 6.18
C GLN A 140 7.47 -15.60 7.61
N GLY A 141 7.21 -14.29 7.76
CA GLY A 141 7.14 -13.64 9.06
C GLY A 141 5.79 -13.67 9.75
N GLY A 142 4.78 -14.31 9.18
CA GLY A 142 3.42 -14.37 9.77
C GLY A 142 2.61 -13.07 9.60
N TRP A 143 2.96 -12.23 8.62
CA TRP A 143 2.31 -10.95 8.38
C TRP A 143 1.03 -11.04 7.53
N LEU A 144 0.75 -12.19 6.94
CA LEU A 144 -0.35 -12.39 6.01
C LEU A 144 -1.39 -13.36 6.57
N THR A 145 -2.67 -13.03 6.42
CA THR A 145 -3.74 -14.01 6.61
C THR A 145 -3.68 -15.10 5.54
N GLU A 146 -4.38 -16.19 5.75
CA GLU A 146 -4.40 -17.35 4.83
C GLU A 146 -4.84 -16.95 3.41
N THR A 147 -5.76 -16.00 3.30
CA THR A 147 -6.36 -15.55 2.04
C THR A 147 -5.98 -14.10 1.73
N ALA A 148 -4.82 -13.65 2.19
CA ALA A 148 -4.38 -12.28 1.99
C ALA A 148 -4.31 -11.91 0.51
N GLN A 149 -4.59 -10.64 0.23
CA GLN A 149 -4.39 -10.02 -1.06
C GLN A 149 -3.18 -9.08 -1.00
N ILE A 150 -2.34 -9.13 -2.01
CA ILE A 150 -1.13 -8.33 -2.07
C ILE A 150 -1.13 -7.55 -3.38
N TYR A 151 -1.19 -6.23 -3.26
CA TYR A 151 -1.00 -5.31 -4.37
C TYR A 151 0.48 -5.00 -4.53
N VAL A 152 1.00 -5.13 -5.74
CA VAL A 152 2.40 -4.84 -6.06
C VAL A 152 2.45 -3.83 -7.20
N GLU A 153 3.20 -2.76 -7.01
CA GLU A 153 3.49 -1.76 -8.03
C GLU A 153 5.00 -1.80 -8.36
N SER A 154 5.34 -1.79 -9.64
CA SER A 154 6.72 -1.91 -10.11
C SER A 154 6.93 -1.21 -11.44
N PRO A 155 8.19 -0.93 -11.86
CA PRO A 155 8.47 -0.52 -13.22
C PRO A 155 8.03 -1.60 -14.21
N ARG A 156 7.56 -1.18 -15.37
CA ARG A 156 7.26 -2.10 -16.48
C ARG A 156 8.52 -2.86 -16.89
N GLY A 157 8.41 -4.19 -16.97
CA GLY A 157 9.53 -5.06 -17.30
C GLY A 157 10.51 -5.33 -16.16
N ALA A 158 10.23 -4.86 -14.93
CA ALA A 158 11.04 -5.23 -13.77
C ALA A 158 10.99 -6.73 -13.53
N SER A 159 12.13 -7.31 -13.16
CA SER A 159 12.26 -8.73 -12.81
C SER A 159 12.60 -8.86 -11.34
N PHE A 160 11.72 -9.52 -10.58
CA PHE A 160 11.89 -9.84 -9.17
C PHE A 160 11.10 -11.10 -8.83
N ALA A 161 11.54 -11.81 -7.79
CA ALA A 161 10.87 -13.02 -7.33
C ALA A 161 9.82 -12.68 -6.26
N LEU A 162 8.63 -13.26 -6.39
CA LEU A 162 7.58 -13.28 -5.37
C LEU A 162 7.39 -14.72 -4.87
N PRO A 163 6.85 -14.92 -3.66
CA PRO A 163 6.50 -16.25 -3.16
C PRO A 163 5.61 -17.01 -4.15
N SER A 164 5.91 -18.28 -4.39
CA SER A 164 5.20 -19.11 -5.38
C SER A 164 3.72 -19.30 -5.07
N ASN A 165 3.33 -19.15 -3.81
CA ASN A 165 1.94 -19.21 -3.36
C ASN A 165 1.17 -17.88 -3.48
N TRP A 166 1.78 -16.82 -4.02
CA TRP A 166 1.09 -15.60 -4.40
C TRP A 166 0.64 -15.70 -5.86
N LEU A 167 -0.60 -16.06 -6.06
CA LEU A 167 -1.17 -16.28 -7.39
C LEU A 167 -1.66 -14.97 -7.99
N LEU A 168 -1.22 -14.66 -9.19
CA LEU A 168 -1.68 -13.47 -9.91
C LEU A 168 -3.20 -13.54 -10.11
N HIS A 169 -3.91 -12.51 -9.67
CA HIS A 169 -5.35 -12.41 -9.78
C HIS A 169 -5.79 -11.36 -10.80
N ARG A 170 -5.15 -10.20 -10.79
CA ARG A 170 -5.40 -9.08 -11.71
C ARG A 170 -4.10 -8.33 -11.97
N GLU A 171 -3.98 -7.74 -13.13
CA GLU A 171 -2.85 -6.86 -13.45
C GLU A 171 -3.26 -5.76 -14.44
N GLY A 172 -2.46 -4.71 -14.52
CA GLY A 172 -2.62 -3.61 -15.45
C GLY A 172 -1.35 -2.79 -15.61
N HIS A 173 -1.39 -1.86 -16.55
CA HIS A 173 -0.29 -0.95 -16.83
C HIS A 173 -0.79 0.50 -16.90
N ALA A 174 0.03 1.42 -16.42
CA ALA A 174 -0.18 2.85 -16.55
C ALA A 174 1.18 3.52 -16.86
N GLY A 175 1.38 3.88 -18.13
CA GLY A 175 2.69 4.33 -18.61
C GLY A 175 3.77 3.28 -18.36
N GLU A 176 4.83 3.68 -17.66
CA GLU A 176 5.96 2.81 -17.30
C GLU A 176 5.73 2.00 -16.02
N VAL A 177 4.53 2.05 -15.45
CA VAL A 177 4.18 1.34 -14.22
C VAL A 177 3.36 0.11 -14.53
N HIS A 178 3.77 -1.02 -13.99
CA HIS A 178 3.00 -2.26 -13.88
C HIS A 178 2.42 -2.35 -12.49
N TYR A 179 1.14 -2.67 -12.36
CA TYR A 179 0.47 -2.90 -11.09
C TYR A 179 -0.31 -4.21 -11.14
N ALA A 180 -0.21 -4.98 -10.07
CA ALA A 180 -0.80 -6.31 -10.00
C ALA A 180 -1.39 -6.59 -8.62
N LEU A 181 -2.47 -7.35 -8.58
CA LEU A 181 -3.08 -7.88 -7.37
C LEU A 181 -2.90 -9.39 -7.34
N TYR A 182 -2.25 -9.88 -6.30
CA TYR A 182 -2.05 -11.30 -6.03
C TYR A 182 -2.98 -11.77 -4.92
N ARG A 183 -3.31 -13.06 -4.94
CA ARG A 183 -3.99 -13.76 -3.86
C ARG A 183 -3.07 -14.82 -3.28
N ARG A 184 -2.91 -14.79 -1.96
CA ARG A 184 -2.18 -15.84 -1.25
C ARG A 184 -2.99 -17.13 -1.27
N SER A 185 -2.34 -18.25 -1.57
CA SER A 185 -2.92 -19.59 -1.54
C SER A 185 -2.14 -20.48 -0.57
N GLN A 186 -2.82 -21.29 0.22
CA GLN A 186 -2.18 -22.28 1.07
C GLN A 186 -1.87 -23.60 0.33
N ASN A 187 -2.47 -23.81 -0.84
CA ASN A 187 -2.39 -25.07 -1.56
C ASN A 187 -1.17 -25.17 -2.50
N VAL A 188 -0.31 -24.16 -2.53
CA VAL A 188 0.93 -24.15 -3.33
C VAL A 188 2.10 -24.27 -2.36
N PRO A 189 2.95 -25.32 -2.47
CA PRO A 189 4.14 -25.43 -1.64
C PRO A 189 5.07 -24.24 -1.83
N LEU A 190 5.65 -23.74 -0.76
CA LEU A 190 6.72 -22.75 -0.80
C LEU A 190 7.94 -23.40 -1.43
N SER A 191 8.39 -22.88 -2.54
CA SER A 191 9.63 -23.31 -3.25
C SER A 191 10.83 -22.52 -2.75
#